data_e828f6eaa96f734abddd18bf9ad8c768
#
_entry.id   e828f6eaa96f734abddd18bf9ad8c768
#
_cell.length_a   1.000
_cell.length_b   1.000
_cell.length_c   1.000
_cell.angle_alpha   90.00
_cell.angle_beta   90.00
_cell.angle_gamma   90.00
#
_symmetry.space_group_name_H-M   'P 1'
#
loop_
_entity.id
_entity.type
_entity.pdbx_description
1 polymer ?
#
loop_
_entity_poly.entity_id
_entity_poly.type
_entity_poly.pdbx_seq_one_letter_code
_entity_poly.pdbx_strand_id
1 'polypeptide(L)'
;VYPLLCGVANSWIESNRPSKNIYAVWQENEYTIEYDTGVSATVKYSDTVTLPSQHMCIGWILGEEYPDIKYAPGESIQVADLCRILGIEYTDKAVIRMYALWEHEPTIEADDMFFSIKQARNGGITEQLIGSLISATDVEDGDIAFGDNEINYLKVKNFDDRKIESARDKDIIEIVLEAKDSYGNITQKTISITFTDTQVKERTKAFGKIRFISEKYYGKNKAGGLME
;
A
#
# COMPACT_ATOMS: atom_id res chain seq x y z
N VAL A 1 1.59 31.43 26.55
CA VAL A 1 2.99 31.76 26.91
C VAL A 1 3.84 30.91 25.97
N TYR A 2 4.51 31.55 25.03
CA TYR A 2 5.38 30.83 24.07
C TYR A 2 6.68 30.42 24.77
N PRO A 3 7.25 29.26 24.48
CA PRO A 3 8.58 28.89 24.94
C PRO A 3 9.62 29.83 24.29
N LEU A 4 10.23 30.63 25.10
CA LEU A 4 11.15 31.69 24.69
C LEU A 4 12.51 31.44 25.34
N LEU A 5 13.58 31.50 24.56
CA LEU A 5 14.93 31.57 25.09
C LEU A 5 15.17 32.93 25.73
N CYS A 6 15.62 32.94 26.98
CA CYS A 6 16.11 34.14 27.65
C CYS A 6 17.54 34.38 27.18
N GLY A 7 17.71 35.20 26.16
CA GLY A 7 19.02 35.72 25.79
C GLY A 7 19.43 36.83 26.79
N VAL A 8 20.46 36.61 27.59
CA VAL A 8 21.07 37.70 28.37
C VAL A 8 21.89 38.52 27.38
N ALA A 9 21.37 39.66 27.00
CA ALA A 9 22.21 40.67 26.32
C ALA A 9 23.35 41.05 27.31
N ASN A 10 24.58 40.68 27.00
CA ASN A 10 25.76 41.16 27.66
C ASN A 10 25.90 42.66 27.42
N SER A 11 25.09 43.45 28.11
CA SER A 11 25.32 44.89 28.20
C SER A 11 26.37 45.10 29.31
N TRP A 12 27.50 45.64 28.96
CA TRP A 12 28.49 46.13 29.91
C TRP A 12 27.79 47.04 30.90
N ILE A 13 27.71 46.61 32.13
CA ILE A 13 27.26 47.47 33.23
C ILE A 13 28.39 48.40 33.54
N GLU A 14 28.40 49.58 32.97
CA GLU A 14 29.23 50.68 33.48
C GLU A 14 28.70 51.07 34.82
N SER A 15 29.50 50.85 35.86
CA SER A 15 29.17 50.88 37.27
C SER A 15 28.78 52.27 37.87
N ASN A 16 28.54 53.29 37.03
CA ASN A 16 28.31 54.65 37.50
C ASN A 16 27.08 55.35 36.91
N ARG A 17 26.05 54.64 36.42
CA ARG A 17 24.78 55.29 36.02
C ARG A 17 23.59 54.68 36.79
N PRO A 18 22.88 55.47 37.58
CA PRO A 18 21.85 54.96 38.46
C PRO A 18 20.49 54.60 37.85
N SER A 19 20.39 54.35 36.57
CA SER A 19 19.15 53.90 36.00
C SER A 19 19.34 53.27 34.60
N LYS A 20 19.92 52.06 34.55
CA LYS A 20 19.78 51.22 33.34
C LYS A 20 18.69 50.20 33.61
N ASN A 21 17.60 50.30 32.89
CA ASN A 21 16.60 49.25 32.88
C ASN A 21 17.20 48.06 32.11
N ILE A 22 17.25 46.90 32.73
CA ILE A 22 17.62 45.64 32.08
C ILE A 22 16.33 45.07 31.50
N TYR A 23 16.27 44.93 30.19
CA TYR A 23 15.16 44.29 29.51
C TYR A 23 15.57 42.89 29.14
N ALA A 24 14.71 41.90 29.41
CA ALA A 24 14.87 40.55 28.85
C ALA A 24 14.52 40.62 27.37
N VAL A 25 15.45 40.21 26.53
CA VAL A 25 15.17 39.99 25.10
C VAL A 25 14.77 38.54 24.95
N TRP A 26 13.52 38.33 24.63
CA TRP A 26 12.98 36.99 24.39
C TRP A 26 13.07 36.67 22.89
N GLN A 27 13.62 35.52 22.56
CA GLN A 27 13.65 34.96 21.23
C GLN A 27 12.86 33.67 21.21
N GLU A 28 12.01 33.52 20.22
CA GLU A 28 11.25 32.32 20.04
C GLU A 28 12.16 31.16 19.60
N ASN A 29 11.91 29.95 20.14
CA ASN A 29 12.65 28.76 19.75
C ASN A 29 12.49 28.44 18.27
N GLU A 30 13.57 28.00 17.65
CA GLU A 30 13.62 27.49 16.28
C GLU A 30 13.70 25.96 16.30
N TYR A 31 13.06 25.32 15.35
CA TYR A 31 13.04 23.89 15.16
C TYR A 31 13.37 23.56 13.71
N THR A 32 13.84 22.35 13.46
CA THR A 32 14.00 21.83 12.11
C THR A 32 13.02 20.69 11.91
N ILE A 33 12.14 20.79 10.93
CA ILE A 33 11.31 19.66 10.49
C ILE A 33 12.07 18.96 9.38
N GLU A 34 12.37 17.67 9.59
CA GLU A 34 12.98 16.79 8.62
C GLU A 34 11.92 15.80 8.14
N TYR A 35 11.69 15.75 6.83
CA TYR A 35 10.86 14.77 6.18
C TYR A 35 11.73 13.62 5.65
N ASP A 36 11.32 12.38 5.82
CA ASP A 36 12.05 11.20 5.31
C ASP A 36 12.21 11.18 3.79
N THR A 37 11.46 12.04 3.09
CA THR A 37 11.61 12.31 1.64
C THR A 37 12.83 13.19 1.30
N GLY A 38 13.63 13.56 2.31
CA GLY A 38 14.86 14.35 2.13
C GLY A 38 14.65 15.87 2.12
N VAL A 39 13.46 16.34 2.37
CA VAL A 39 13.15 17.78 2.52
C VAL A 39 13.26 18.19 3.99
N SER A 40 13.73 19.40 4.24
CA SER A 40 13.74 19.97 5.60
C SER A 40 13.35 21.44 5.59
N ALA A 41 12.81 21.92 6.70
CA ALA A 41 12.42 23.31 6.88
C ALA A 41 12.78 23.78 8.31
N THR A 42 13.32 25.00 8.41
CA THR A 42 13.50 25.66 9.71
C THR A 42 12.24 26.47 10.01
N VAL A 43 11.69 26.27 11.19
CA VAL A 43 10.40 26.81 11.63
C VAL A 43 10.49 27.34 13.05
N LYS A 44 9.56 28.21 13.43
CA LYS A 44 9.42 28.71 14.80
C LYS A 44 8.27 28.02 15.52
N TYR A 45 8.25 28.11 16.83
CA TYR A 45 7.19 27.51 17.64
C TYR A 45 5.78 27.98 17.25
N SER A 46 5.63 29.25 16.90
CA SER A 46 4.35 29.84 16.51
C SER A 46 3.94 29.60 15.05
N ASP A 47 4.82 29.00 14.26
CA ASP A 47 4.55 28.78 12.83
C ASP A 47 3.50 27.68 12.61
N THR A 48 2.83 27.80 11.48
CA THR A 48 2.01 26.74 10.88
C THR A 48 2.73 26.19 9.67
N VAL A 49 2.87 24.90 9.61
CA VAL A 49 3.47 24.21 8.46
C VAL A 49 2.43 23.41 7.71
N THR A 50 2.53 23.39 6.38
CA THR A 50 1.70 22.54 5.52
C THR A 50 2.54 21.34 5.14
N LEU A 51 2.05 20.15 5.45
CA LEU A 51 2.74 18.90 5.14
C LEU A 51 2.81 18.66 3.63
N PRO A 52 3.92 18.10 3.13
CA PRO A 52 4.04 17.79 1.72
C PRO A 52 2.92 16.85 1.25
N SER A 53 2.42 17.11 0.04
CA SER A 53 1.50 16.22 -0.66
C SER A 53 2.24 15.64 -1.85
N GLN A 54 2.46 14.33 -1.82
CA GLN A 54 3.19 13.59 -2.85
C GLN A 54 2.31 12.46 -3.39
N HIS A 55 2.58 12.04 -4.61
CA HIS A 55 1.91 10.89 -5.19
C HIS A 55 2.19 9.64 -4.36
N MET A 56 1.17 8.83 -4.11
CA MET A 56 1.23 7.62 -3.25
C MET A 56 1.51 7.88 -1.76
N CYS A 57 1.61 9.12 -1.29
CA CYS A 57 1.68 9.42 0.13
C CYS A 57 0.27 9.52 0.71
N ILE A 58 -0.07 8.63 1.64
CA ILE A 58 -1.40 8.57 2.30
C ILE A 58 -1.42 9.21 3.68
N GLY A 59 -0.27 9.61 4.20
CA GLY A 59 -0.20 10.27 5.49
C GLY A 59 1.23 10.52 5.96
N TRP A 60 1.32 11.17 7.13
CA TRP A 60 2.55 11.47 7.84
C TRP A 60 2.43 11.06 9.30
N ILE A 61 3.49 10.51 9.87
CA ILE A 61 3.60 10.18 11.31
C ILE A 61 4.88 10.75 11.90
N LEU A 62 4.89 10.89 13.23
CA LEU A 62 6.05 11.37 13.99
C LEU A 62 7.07 10.25 14.33
N GLY A 63 6.88 9.05 13.81
CA GLY A 63 7.69 7.86 14.06
C GLY A 63 6.88 6.72 14.68
N GLU A 64 7.51 5.56 14.81
CA GLU A 64 6.87 4.34 15.32
C GLU A 64 6.38 4.46 16.77
N GLU A 65 6.93 5.43 17.52
CA GLU A 65 6.51 5.70 18.91
C GLU A 65 5.13 6.37 18.99
N TYR A 66 4.64 6.92 17.87
CA TYR A 66 3.37 7.65 17.77
C TYR A 66 2.48 7.12 16.65
N PRO A 67 2.16 5.81 16.62
CA PRO A 67 1.48 5.19 15.48
C PRO A 67 0.05 5.68 15.26
N ASP A 68 -0.58 6.16 16.34
CA ASP A 68 -1.97 6.64 16.28
C ASP A 68 -2.08 8.12 15.86
N ILE A 69 -0.94 8.82 15.78
CA ILE A 69 -0.91 10.23 15.39
C ILE A 69 -0.57 10.32 13.91
N LYS A 70 -1.62 10.45 13.08
CA LYS A 70 -1.50 10.54 11.64
C LYS A 70 -2.02 11.89 11.14
N TYR A 71 -1.31 12.45 10.20
CA TYR A 71 -1.66 13.70 9.51
C TYR A 71 -1.89 13.43 8.03
N ALA A 72 -2.85 14.10 7.43
CA ALA A 72 -3.11 13.96 6.01
C ALA A 72 -2.05 14.69 5.16
N PRO A 73 -1.76 14.22 3.94
CA PRO A 73 -0.95 14.99 2.98
C PRO A 73 -1.60 16.34 2.70
N GLY A 74 -0.82 17.43 2.72
CA GLY A 74 -1.32 18.79 2.56
C GLY A 74 -2.01 19.39 3.78
N GLU A 75 -2.09 18.68 4.91
CA GLU A 75 -2.63 19.20 6.16
C GLU A 75 -1.74 20.30 6.72
N SER A 76 -2.37 21.33 7.30
CA SER A 76 -1.68 22.43 8.00
C SER A 76 -1.71 22.19 9.50
N ILE A 77 -0.54 22.10 10.10
CA ILE A 77 -0.37 21.81 11.52
C ILE A 77 0.43 22.91 12.23
N GLN A 78 0.13 23.13 13.50
CA GLN A 78 0.88 24.06 14.32
C GLN A 78 2.17 23.40 14.84
N VAL A 79 3.31 24.05 14.66
CA VAL A 79 4.59 23.56 15.17
C VAL A 79 4.53 23.37 16.69
N ALA A 80 3.81 24.25 17.38
CA ALA A 80 3.56 24.13 18.81
C ALA A 80 2.92 22.80 19.21
N ASP A 81 2.01 22.26 18.41
CA ASP A 81 1.36 20.97 18.70
C ASP A 81 2.33 19.80 18.53
N LEU A 82 3.16 19.82 17.49
CA LEU A 82 4.23 18.84 17.31
C LEU A 82 5.22 18.86 18.47
N CYS A 83 5.67 20.07 18.88
CA CYS A 83 6.59 20.22 19.98
C CYS A 83 6.02 19.70 21.29
N ARG A 84 4.71 19.91 21.53
CA ARG A 84 4.02 19.44 22.74
C ARG A 84 3.92 17.91 22.76
N ILE A 85 3.58 17.31 21.65
CA ILE A 85 3.51 15.84 21.50
C ILE A 85 4.88 15.21 21.81
N LEU A 86 5.95 15.80 21.27
CA LEU A 86 7.31 15.31 21.42
C LEU A 86 7.98 15.74 22.74
N GLY A 87 7.35 16.60 23.53
CA GLY A 87 7.91 17.12 24.80
C GLY A 87 9.16 18.01 24.62
N ILE A 88 9.29 18.65 23.44
CA ILE A 88 10.47 19.47 23.09
C ILE A 88 10.20 20.98 23.06
N GLU A 89 9.10 21.44 23.65
CA GLU A 89 8.63 22.83 23.61
C GLU A 89 9.71 23.85 24.04
N TYR A 90 10.57 23.46 24.96
CA TYR A 90 11.62 24.32 25.52
C TYR A 90 13.03 24.00 25.00
N THR A 91 13.13 23.17 23.97
CA THR A 91 14.40 22.74 23.35
C THR A 91 14.64 23.48 22.06
N ASP A 92 15.45 24.55 22.11
CA ASP A 92 15.85 25.29 20.92
C ASP A 92 16.64 24.39 19.97
N LYS A 93 16.40 24.55 18.62
CA LYS A 93 17.05 23.80 17.54
C LYS A 93 16.81 22.29 17.57
N ALA A 94 15.75 21.86 18.24
CA ALA A 94 15.35 20.46 18.19
C ALA A 94 14.87 20.07 16.78
N VAL A 95 15.06 18.79 16.46
CA VAL A 95 14.67 18.22 15.18
C VAL A 95 13.37 17.42 15.34
N ILE A 96 12.40 17.75 14.51
CA ILE A 96 11.11 17.04 14.37
C ILE A 96 11.20 16.19 13.13
N ARG A 97 11.10 14.86 13.25
CA ARG A 97 11.13 13.95 12.11
C ARG A 97 9.73 13.50 11.74
N MET A 98 9.39 13.68 10.47
CA MET A 98 8.14 13.26 9.88
C MET A 98 8.40 12.14 8.88
N TYR A 99 7.66 11.05 9.00
CA TYR A 99 7.78 9.87 8.15
C TYR A 99 6.52 9.73 7.30
N ALA A 100 6.70 9.58 6.00
CA ALA A 100 5.60 9.38 5.07
C ALA A 100 5.06 7.94 5.18
N LEU A 101 3.76 7.83 5.14
CA LEU A 101 3.06 6.57 4.91
C LEU A 101 2.77 6.46 3.41
N TRP A 102 3.24 5.40 2.81
CA TRP A 102 3.11 5.16 1.39
C TRP A 102 2.01 4.17 1.10
N GLU A 103 1.30 4.41 0.03
CA GLU A 103 0.36 3.50 -0.60
C GLU A 103 1.09 2.54 -1.53
N HIS A 104 0.59 1.32 -1.65
CA HIS A 104 1.11 0.31 -2.55
C HIS A 104 0.05 -0.09 -3.57
N GLU A 105 0.50 -0.53 -4.76
CA GLU A 105 -0.39 -1.10 -5.75
C GLU A 105 -0.73 -2.56 -5.39
N PRO A 106 -1.96 -3.02 -5.66
CA PRO A 106 -2.34 -4.39 -5.38
C PRO A 106 -1.55 -5.39 -6.24
N THR A 107 -1.27 -6.56 -5.67
CA THR A 107 -0.55 -7.64 -6.33
C THR A 107 -1.50 -8.78 -6.65
N ILE A 108 -1.47 -9.29 -7.92
CA ILE A 108 -2.29 -10.42 -8.36
C ILE A 108 -1.42 -11.67 -8.45
N GLU A 109 -1.80 -12.72 -7.72
CA GLU A 109 -1.23 -14.07 -7.83
C GLU A 109 -2.15 -14.95 -8.68
N ALA A 110 -1.65 -15.35 -9.83
CA ALA A 110 -2.34 -16.21 -10.78
C ALA A 110 -1.33 -16.92 -11.68
N ASP A 111 -1.60 -18.16 -12.01
CA ASP A 111 -0.81 -18.96 -12.96
C ASP A 111 -1.62 -19.21 -14.22
N ASP A 112 -0.93 -19.58 -15.32
CA ASP A 112 -1.56 -20.11 -16.51
C ASP A 112 -2.39 -21.35 -16.19
N MET A 113 -3.53 -21.50 -16.83
CA MET A 113 -4.51 -22.55 -16.54
C MET A 113 -4.63 -23.52 -17.71
N PHE A 114 -4.98 -24.76 -17.38
CA PHE A 114 -5.23 -25.81 -18.37
C PHE A 114 -6.57 -26.45 -18.09
N PHE A 115 -7.45 -26.45 -19.10
CA PHE A 115 -8.77 -27.06 -19.00
C PHE A 115 -9.01 -28.06 -20.12
N SER A 116 -9.88 -29.03 -19.86
CA SER A 116 -10.31 -29.93 -20.90
C SER A 116 -11.39 -29.28 -21.79
N ILE A 117 -11.38 -29.62 -23.07
CA ILE A 117 -12.44 -29.18 -23.99
C ILE A 117 -13.83 -29.64 -23.51
N LYS A 118 -13.89 -30.79 -22.82
CA LYS A 118 -15.15 -31.27 -22.27
C LYS A 118 -15.69 -30.32 -21.18
N GLN A 119 -14.83 -29.81 -20.33
CA GLN A 119 -15.24 -28.80 -19.31
C GLN A 119 -15.71 -27.52 -19.99
N ALA A 120 -14.96 -27.03 -20.96
CA ALA A 120 -15.34 -25.83 -21.72
C ALA A 120 -16.73 -25.93 -22.33
N ARG A 121 -16.98 -27.02 -23.07
CA ARG A 121 -18.27 -27.23 -23.78
C ARG A 121 -19.46 -27.46 -22.85
N ASN A 122 -19.27 -27.90 -21.66
CA ASN A 122 -20.33 -28.13 -20.67
C ASN A 122 -20.59 -26.91 -19.75
N GLY A 123 -20.05 -25.76 -20.09
CA GLY A 123 -20.17 -24.58 -19.23
C GLY A 123 -19.48 -24.74 -17.86
N GLY A 124 -18.54 -25.69 -17.78
CA GLY A 124 -17.84 -25.95 -16.53
C GLY A 124 -16.70 -24.98 -16.21
N ILE A 125 -16.42 -24.04 -17.12
CA ILE A 125 -15.44 -22.98 -16.89
C ILE A 125 -16.21 -21.67 -16.78
N THR A 126 -16.33 -21.21 -15.57
CA THR A 126 -17.02 -19.97 -15.22
C THR A 126 -16.05 -18.94 -14.69
N GLU A 127 -16.46 -17.69 -14.68
CA GLU A 127 -15.69 -16.61 -14.06
C GLU A 127 -15.42 -16.90 -12.58
N GLN A 128 -16.39 -17.44 -11.84
CA GLN A 128 -16.25 -17.86 -10.45
C GLN A 128 -15.23 -18.98 -10.28
N LEU A 129 -15.18 -19.93 -11.21
CA LEU A 129 -14.14 -20.97 -11.17
C LEU A 129 -12.76 -20.35 -11.33
N ILE A 130 -12.57 -19.43 -12.27
CA ILE A 130 -11.31 -18.72 -12.44
C ILE A 130 -11.01 -17.92 -11.17
N GLY A 131 -11.98 -17.18 -10.64
CA GLY A 131 -11.86 -16.43 -9.39
C GLY A 131 -11.43 -17.26 -8.21
N SER A 132 -11.85 -18.53 -8.12
CA SER A 132 -11.43 -19.46 -7.05
C SER A 132 -9.98 -19.95 -7.17
N LEU A 133 -9.33 -19.71 -8.30
CA LEU A 133 -7.97 -20.16 -8.63
C LEU A 133 -6.93 -19.06 -8.60
N ILE A 134 -7.35 -17.83 -8.33
CA ILE A 134 -6.52 -16.64 -8.28
C ILE A 134 -6.68 -15.94 -6.94
N SER A 135 -5.74 -15.09 -6.59
CA SER A 135 -5.82 -14.21 -5.42
C SER A 135 -5.21 -12.85 -5.73
N ALA A 136 -5.63 -11.86 -4.98
CA ALA A 136 -4.96 -10.57 -4.95
C ALA A 136 -4.81 -10.10 -3.52
N THR A 137 -3.72 -9.41 -3.26
CA THR A 137 -3.38 -8.85 -1.95
C THR A 137 -2.84 -7.45 -2.14
N ASP A 138 -3.04 -6.66 -1.13
CA ASP A 138 -2.50 -5.32 -1.00
C ASP A 138 -1.90 -5.15 0.40
N VAL A 139 -0.94 -4.25 0.55
CA VAL A 139 -0.25 -4.03 1.83
C VAL A 139 -1.18 -3.38 2.85
N GLU A 140 -2.00 -2.44 2.41
CA GLU A 140 -2.90 -1.64 3.24
C GLU A 140 -4.27 -2.32 3.40
N ASP A 141 -4.80 -2.91 2.34
CA ASP A 141 -6.13 -3.52 2.33
C ASP A 141 -6.13 -5.02 2.73
N GLY A 142 -4.96 -5.69 2.68
CA GLY A 142 -4.85 -7.12 2.88
C GLY A 142 -5.39 -7.93 1.69
N ASP A 143 -6.19 -8.97 1.97
CA ASP A 143 -6.77 -9.82 0.93
C ASP A 143 -7.89 -9.11 0.17
N ILE A 144 -7.77 -9.04 -1.16
CA ILE A 144 -8.79 -8.46 -2.05
C ILE A 144 -9.68 -9.59 -2.58
N ALA A 145 -10.96 -9.54 -2.22
CA ALA A 145 -11.93 -10.57 -2.57
C ALA A 145 -12.27 -10.55 -4.07
N PHE A 146 -12.45 -11.76 -4.64
CA PHE A 146 -12.98 -11.88 -5.99
C PHE A 146 -14.46 -11.47 -6.04
N GLY A 147 -14.79 -10.59 -6.98
CA GLY A 147 -16.12 -10.05 -7.20
C GLY A 147 -16.07 -8.57 -7.56
N ASP A 148 -17.25 -8.00 -7.81
CA ASP A 148 -17.38 -6.59 -8.17
C ASP A 148 -17.80 -5.79 -6.91
N ASN A 149 -16.83 -5.16 -6.26
CA ASN A 149 -17.03 -4.30 -5.11
C ASN A 149 -16.64 -2.86 -5.50
N GLU A 150 -17.37 -1.88 -5.04
CA GLU A 150 -17.09 -0.47 -5.36
C GLU A 150 -15.78 0.03 -4.75
N ILE A 151 -15.39 -0.49 -3.60
CA ILE A 151 -14.20 -0.04 -2.85
C ILE A 151 -12.96 -0.71 -3.40
N ASN A 152 -12.88 -2.04 -3.28
CA ASN A 152 -11.78 -2.85 -3.78
C ASN A 152 -12.34 -4.12 -4.45
N TYR A 153 -11.65 -4.65 -5.43
CA TYR A 153 -12.09 -5.85 -6.13
C TYR A 153 -10.96 -6.60 -6.84
N LEU A 154 -11.19 -7.89 -7.04
CA LEU A 154 -10.46 -8.72 -8.02
C LEU A 154 -11.48 -9.28 -9.01
N LYS A 155 -11.27 -9.06 -10.30
CA LYS A 155 -12.21 -9.54 -11.35
C LYS A 155 -11.50 -9.96 -12.63
N VAL A 156 -12.24 -10.67 -13.46
CA VAL A 156 -11.86 -10.97 -14.85
C VAL A 156 -12.48 -9.91 -15.76
N LYS A 157 -11.65 -9.24 -16.55
CA LYS A 157 -12.10 -8.14 -17.43
C LYS A 157 -12.73 -8.58 -18.74
N ASN A 158 -12.26 -9.68 -19.30
CA ASN A 158 -12.56 -10.10 -20.68
C ASN A 158 -13.05 -11.54 -20.75
N PHE A 159 -13.83 -11.98 -19.74
CA PHE A 159 -14.44 -13.30 -19.76
C PHE A 159 -15.47 -13.38 -20.89
N ASP A 160 -15.35 -14.42 -21.75
CA ASP A 160 -16.27 -14.67 -22.87
C ASP A 160 -16.63 -16.16 -22.92
N ASP A 161 -17.81 -16.49 -22.40
CA ASP A 161 -18.34 -17.86 -22.37
C ASP A 161 -18.34 -18.51 -23.76
N ARG A 162 -18.75 -17.77 -24.80
CA ARG A 162 -18.86 -18.32 -26.16
C ARG A 162 -17.50 -18.67 -26.74
N LYS A 163 -16.51 -17.84 -26.45
CA LYS A 163 -15.14 -18.09 -26.91
C LYS A 163 -14.58 -19.33 -26.21
N ILE A 164 -14.83 -19.46 -24.89
CA ILE A 164 -14.41 -20.62 -24.09
C ILE A 164 -15.11 -21.90 -24.56
N GLU A 165 -16.43 -21.89 -24.73
CA GLU A 165 -17.21 -23.05 -25.16
C GLU A 165 -16.85 -23.54 -26.58
N SER A 166 -16.43 -22.63 -27.45
CA SER A 166 -16.00 -22.94 -28.83
C SER A 166 -14.54 -23.37 -28.95
N ALA A 167 -13.77 -23.37 -27.86
CA ALA A 167 -12.35 -23.69 -27.87
C ALA A 167 -12.07 -25.11 -28.40
N ARG A 168 -10.94 -25.24 -29.09
CA ARG A 168 -10.45 -26.51 -29.71
C ARG A 168 -9.19 -26.96 -28.99
N ASP A 169 -8.77 -28.17 -29.32
CA ASP A 169 -7.49 -28.71 -28.79
C ASP A 169 -6.32 -27.80 -29.15
N LYS A 170 -5.54 -27.46 -28.11
CA LYS A 170 -4.39 -26.54 -28.13
C LYS A 170 -4.72 -25.07 -28.34
N ASP A 171 -5.99 -24.69 -28.35
CA ASP A 171 -6.31 -23.27 -28.32
C ASP A 171 -5.83 -22.63 -27.01
N ILE A 172 -5.42 -21.38 -27.13
CA ILE A 172 -4.98 -20.56 -26.00
C ILE A 172 -5.86 -19.31 -25.98
N ILE A 173 -6.48 -19.06 -24.86
CA ILE A 173 -7.27 -17.84 -24.63
C ILE A 173 -6.60 -17.03 -23.52
N GLU A 174 -6.29 -15.78 -23.81
CA GLU A 174 -5.77 -14.84 -22.83
C GLU A 174 -6.90 -14.22 -22.01
N ILE A 175 -6.75 -14.26 -20.71
CA ILE A 175 -7.64 -13.67 -19.72
C ILE A 175 -6.91 -12.56 -19.01
N VAL A 176 -7.52 -11.39 -18.95
CA VAL A 176 -7.03 -10.23 -18.22
C VAL A 176 -7.71 -10.18 -16.86
N LEU A 177 -6.91 -10.26 -15.82
CA LEU A 177 -7.29 -10.06 -14.43
C LEU A 177 -7.06 -8.62 -14.06
N GLU A 178 -7.93 -8.06 -13.23
CA GLU A 178 -7.81 -6.71 -12.72
C GLU A 178 -8.10 -6.70 -11.23
N ALA A 179 -7.16 -6.17 -10.45
CA ALA A 179 -7.34 -5.87 -9.04
C ALA A 179 -7.34 -4.36 -8.83
N LYS A 180 -8.22 -3.89 -7.96
CA LYS A 180 -8.30 -2.51 -7.51
C LYS A 180 -8.29 -2.51 -5.99
N ASP A 181 -7.48 -1.60 -5.39
CA ASP A 181 -7.46 -1.34 -3.96
C ASP A 181 -8.49 -0.27 -3.53
N SER A 182 -8.56 0.02 -2.24
CA SER A 182 -9.46 1.04 -1.68
C SER A 182 -9.05 2.47 -2.00
N TYR A 183 -7.80 2.70 -2.38
CA TYR A 183 -7.28 4.00 -2.80
C TYR A 183 -7.48 4.29 -4.28
N GLY A 184 -7.83 3.26 -5.06
CA GLY A 184 -8.14 3.37 -6.48
C GLY A 184 -7.00 2.98 -7.41
N ASN A 185 -5.88 2.45 -6.89
CA ASN A 185 -4.82 1.91 -7.73
C ASN A 185 -5.28 0.61 -8.38
N ILE A 186 -4.88 0.41 -9.62
CA ILE A 186 -5.33 -0.71 -10.44
C ILE A 186 -4.13 -1.45 -11.00
N THR A 187 -4.05 -2.74 -10.68
CA THR A 187 -3.09 -3.67 -11.27
C THR A 187 -3.80 -4.63 -12.21
N GLN A 188 -3.18 -4.92 -13.35
CA GLN A 188 -3.68 -5.91 -14.31
C GLN A 188 -2.63 -6.99 -14.56
N LYS A 189 -3.12 -8.23 -14.70
CA LYS A 189 -2.30 -9.39 -15.02
C LYS A 189 -2.99 -10.21 -16.11
N THR A 190 -2.24 -10.58 -17.15
CA THR A 190 -2.72 -11.48 -18.19
C THR A 190 -2.25 -12.90 -17.89
N ILE A 191 -3.16 -13.84 -17.96
CA ILE A 191 -2.89 -15.29 -17.87
C ILE A 191 -3.42 -15.98 -19.12
N SER A 192 -2.87 -17.14 -19.43
CA SER A 192 -3.27 -17.97 -20.55
C SER A 192 -4.10 -19.15 -20.07
N ILE A 193 -5.21 -19.40 -20.73
CA ILE A 193 -5.99 -20.64 -20.59
C ILE A 193 -5.73 -21.50 -21.80
N THR A 194 -5.09 -22.66 -21.59
CA THR A 194 -4.84 -23.65 -22.65
C THR A 194 -5.87 -24.77 -22.56
N PHE A 195 -6.46 -25.11 -23.70
CA PHE A 195 -7.45 -26.18 -23.83
C PHE A 195 -6.83 -27.45 -24.39
N THR A 196 -7.21 -28.62 -23.83
CA THR A 196 -6.70 -29.89 -24.30
C THR A 196 -7.78 -30.95 -24.31
N ASP A 197 -7.76 -31.78 -25.36
CA ASP A 197 -8.63 -32.98 -25.46
C ASP A 197 -7.99 -34.19 -24.77
N THR A 198 -6.69 -34.13 -24.50
CA THR A 198 -5.97 -35.21 -23.83
C THR A 198 -6.12 -35.10 -22.31
N GLN A 199 -6.17 -36.25 -21.62
CA GLN A 199 -6.08 -36.31 -20.20
C GLN A 199 -4.69 -35.81 -19.77
N VAL A 200 -4.66 -34.84 -18.90
CA VAL A 200 -3.41 -34.39 -18.34
C VAL A 200 -2.92 -35.43 -17.33
N LYS A 201 -1.92 -36.18 -17.70
CA LYS A 201 -1.36 -37.25 -16.86
C LYS A 201 -0.37 -36.72 -15.83
N GLU A 202 0.31 -35.66 -16.16
CA GLU A 202 1.31 -35.03 -15.30
C GLU A 202 1.06 -33.54 -15.16
N ARG A 203 1.47 -33.04 -14.06
CA ARG A 203 1.42 -31.62 -13.78
C ARG A 203 2.81 -31.10 -13.73
N THR A 204 3.06 -30.12 -14.49
CA THR A 204 4.20 -29.28 -14.22
C THR A 204 3.97 -28.63 -12.87
N LYS A 205 4.85 -28.87 -11.95
CA LYS A 205 4.84 -28.16 -10.69
C LYS A 205 5.17 -26.69 -10.97
N ALA A 206 4.15 -25.90 -11.07
CA ALA A 206 4.36 -24.49 -10.88
C ALA A 206 4.25 -24.24 -9.39
N PHE A 207 5.36 -23.97 -8.74
CA PHE A 207 5.42 -23.56 -7.34
C PHE A 207 4.69 -24.45 -6.33
N GLY A 208 4.78 -25.76 -6.50
CA GLY A 208 4.31 -26.74 -5.54
C GLY A 208 2.82 -27.06 -5.52
N LYS A 209 2.01 -26.44 -6.35
CA LYS A 209 0.58 -26.74 -6.48
C LYS A 209 0.34 -27.63 -7.69
N ILE A 210 -0.33 -28.79 -7.48
CA ILE A 210 -0.81 -29.68 -8.54
C ILE A 210 -2.29 -29.42 -8.73
N ARG A 211 -2.70 -29.11 -9.95
CA ARG A 211 -4.10 -28.88 -10.29
C ARG A 211 -4.56 -29.90 -11.32
N PHE A 212 -5.66 -30.57 -11.02
CA PHE A 212 -6.29 -31.52 -11.92
C PHE A 212 -7.49 -30.85 -12.60
N ILE A 213 -7.49 -30.91 -13.89
CA ILE A 213 -8.52 -30.26 -14.74
C ILE A 213 -9.30 -31.25 -15.59
N SER A 214 -9.06 -32.55 -15.46
CA SER A 214 -9.77 -33.60 -16.17
C SER A 214 -10.44 -34.58 -15.22
N GLU A 215 -11.76 -34.62 -15.24
CA GLU A 215 -12.56 -35.57 -14.46
C GLU A 215 -12.26 -37.02 -14.79
N LYS A 216 -11.93 -37.34 -16.04
CA LYS A 216 -11.57 -38.70 -16.46
C LYS A 216 -10.32 -39.20 -15.76
N TYR A 217 -9.48 -38.33 -15.30
CA TYR A 217 -8.27 -38.72 -14.61
C TYR A 217 -8.57 -39.30 -13.24
N TYR A 218 -9.51 -38.71 -12.51
CA TYR A 218 -9.89 -39.19 -11.19
C TYR A 218 -10.62 -40.54 -11.23
N GLY A 219 -11.44 -40.75 -12.24
CA GLY A 219 -12.29 -41.93 -12.37
C GLY A 219 -11.54 -43.24 -12.66
N LYS A 220 -10.30 -43.16 -13.10
CA LYS A 220 -9.53 -44.36 -13.52
C LYS A 220 -8.34 -44.69 -12.63
N ASN A 221 -8.05 -43.88 -11.69
CA ASN A 221 -6.93 -44.18 -10.79
C ASN A 221 -7.36 -45.15 -9.71
N LYS A 222 -7.59 -46.41 -10.10
CA LYS A 222 -8.03 -47.50 -9.23
C LYS A 222 -7.00 -47.87 -8.15
N ALA A 223 -5.80 -47.39 -8.25
CA ALA A 223 -4.76 -47.67 -7.26
C ALA A 223 -4.80 -46.73 -6.05
N GLY A 224 -5.79 -45.82 -6.01
CA GLY A 224 -5.92 -44.88 -4.90
C GLY A 224 -4.76 -43.88 -4.79
N GLY A 225 -3.89 -43.93 -5.78
CA GLY A 225 -2.78 -43.01 -5.84
C GLY A 225 -3.20 -41.77 -6.56
N LEU A 226 -3.35 -40.71 -5.87
CA LEU A 226 -3.01 -39.41 -6.43
C LEU A 226 -1.57 -39.60 -6.92
N MET A 227 -1.32 -39.50 -8.21
CA MET A 227 0.08 -39.45 -8.64
C MET A 227 0.72 -38.20 -8.02
N GLU A 228 1.65 -38.49 -7.17
CA GLU A 228 2.52 -37.49 -6.56
C GLU A 228 3.37 -36.75 -7.62
#